data_57457f172863e9650edf9ae934647f35
#
_entry.id   57457f172863e9650edf9ae934647f35
#
_cell.length_a   1.000
_cell.length_b   1.000
_cell.length_c   1.000
_cell.angle_alpha   90.00
_cell.angle_beta   90.00
_cell.angle_gamma   90.00
#
_symmetry.space_group_name_H-M   'P 1'
#
loop_
_entity.id
_entity.type
_entity.pdbx_description
1 polymer ?
#
loop_
_entity_poly.entity_id
_entity_poly.type
_entity_poly.pdbx_seq_one_letter_code
_entity_poly.pdbx_strand_id
1 'polypeptide(L)'
;ITLAEVAEHIHLCESECTRLFKRHMNTTLFSFLQEYRIERSLEYLSTHESISNIAGKTGFSDSNYYSKVFSKIKGCSPREYRKNLISQEDHA
;
A
#
# COMPACT_ATOMS: atom_id res chain seq x y z
N ILE A 1 4.90 8.68 13.75
CA ILE A 1 3.55 8.20 13.40
C ILE A 1 2.77 7.90 14.66
N THR A 2 1.61 8.49 14.77
CA THR A 2 0.71 8.25 15.89
C THR A 2 -0.49 7.40 15.43
N LEU A 3 -1.18 6.80 16.40
CA LEU A 3 -2.39 6.05 16.11
C LEU A 3 -3.47 6.94 15.48
N ALA A 4 -3.56 8.19 15.93
CA ALA A 4 -4.51 9.17 15.37
C ALA A 4 -4.20 9.45 13.90
N GLU A 5 -2.92 9.59 13.53
CA GLU A 5 -2.52 9.80 12.15
C GLU A 5 -2.89 8.60 11.27
N VAL A 6 -2.70 7.38 11.76
CA VAL A 6 -3.08 6.18 11.03
C VAL A 6 -4.59 6.13 10.84
N ALA A 7 -5.36 6.41 11.90
CA ALA A 7 -6.81 6.40 11.84
C ALA A 7 -7.33 7.43 10.82
N GLU A 8 -6.73 8.62 10.79
CA GLU A 8 -7.09 9.66 9.83
C GLU A 8 -6.85 9.20 8.39
N HIS A 9 -5.72 8.56 8.12
CA HIS A 9 -5.38 8.07 6.78
C HIS A 9 -6.35 7.00 6.27
N ILE A 10 -6.83 6.13 7.13
CA ILE A 10 -7.71 5.03 6.73
C ILE A 10 -9.18 5.31 7.04
N HIS A 11 -9.49 6.54 7.45
CA HIS A 11 -10.86 6.98 7.75
C HIS A 11 -11.57 6.15 8.82
N LEU A 12 -10.80 5.65 9.78
CA LEU A 12 -11.34 4.92 10.93
C LEU A 12 -11.20 5.79 12.18
N CYS A 13 -12.09 5.57 13.16
CA CYS A 13 -11.90 6.19 14.46
C CYS A 13 -10.73 5.51 15.18
N GLU A 14 -10.18 6.21 16.19
CA GLU A 14 -9.03 5.70 16.93
C GLU A 14 -9.28 4.33 17.55
N SER A 15 -10.48 4.08 18.06
CA SER A 15 -10.85 2.81 18.65
C SER A 15 -10.83 1.67 17.64
N GLU A 16 -11.34 1.92 16.44
CA GLU A 16 -11.35 0.93 15.37
C GLU A 16 -9.93 0.64 14.89
N CYS A 17 -9.12 1.67 14.77
CA CYS A 17 -7.72 1.52 14.37
C CYS A 17 -6.96 0.70 15.40
N THR A 18 -7.19 0.93 16.69
CA THR A 18 -6.57 0.17 17.77
C THR A 18 -6.95 -1.31 17.69
N ARG A 19 -8.21 -1.60 17.41
CA ARG A 19 -8.67 -2.99 17.26
C ARG A 19 -8.01 -3.68 16.09
N LEU A 20 -7.92 -3.00 14.95
CA LEU A 20 -7.25 -3.54 13.77
C LEU A 20 -5.78 -3.80 14.04
N PHE A 21 -5.13 -2.85 14.72
CA PHE A 21 -3.73 -3.01 15.07
C PHE A 21 -3.50 -4.20 16.01
N LYS A 22 -4.39 -4.41 16.97
CA LYS A 22 -4.29 -5.56 17.89
C LYS A 22 -4.45 -6.90 17.18
N ARG A 23 -5.22 -6.96 16.10
CA ARG A 23 -5.35 -8.19 15.31
C ARG A 23 -4.03 -8.57 14.65
N HIS A 24 -3.17 -7.60 14.40
CA HIS A 24 -1.85 -7.79 13.83
C HIS A 24 -0.77 -7.60 14.90
N MET A 25 -0.94 -8.30 16.03
CA MET A 25 -0.14 -8.06 17.24
C MET A 25 1.37 -8.27 17.04
N ASN A 26 1.78 -8.98 15.99
CA ASN A 26 3.18 -9.17 15.67
C ASN A 26 3.69 -8.13 14.67
N THR A 27 2.84 -7.14 14.30
CA THR A 27 3.13 -6.13 13.33
C THR A 27 3.27 -4.78 14.04
N THR A 28 4.33 -4.03 13.73
CA THR A 28 4.49 -2.68 14.28
C THR A 28 3.50 -1.73 13.59
N LEU A 29 3.23 -0.60 14.25
CA LEU A 29 2.39 0.43 13.67
C LEU A 29 2.93 0.90 12.30
N PHE A 30 4.25 1.00 12.18
CA PHE A 30 4.90 1.38 10.94
C PHE A 30 4.67 0.33 9.85
N SER A 31 4.82 -0.95 10.17
CA SER A 31 4.57 -2.03 9.20
C SER A 31 3.12 -2.07 8.76
N PHE A 32 2.19 -1.86 9.69
CA PHE A 32 0.77 -1.77 9.36
C PHE A 32 0.50 -0.65 8.36
N LEU A 33 1.10 0.52 8.60
CA LEU A 33 0.93 1.67 7.71
C LEU A 33 1.52 1.39 6.32
N GLN A 34 2.68 0.72 6.26
CA GLN A 34 3.27 0.35 4.97
C GLN A 34 2.36 -0.60 4.20
N GLU A 35 1.80 -1.61 4.85
CA GLU A 35 0.86 -2.53 4.21
C GLU A 35 -0.37 -1.79 3.69
N TYR A 36 -0.90 -0.86 4.47
CA TYR A 36 -2.03 -0.05 4.05
C TYR A 36 -1.69 0.79 2.81
N ARG A 37 -0.51 1.43 2.81
CA ARG A 37 -0.07 2.24 1.67
C ARG A 37 0.08 1.39 0.41
N ILE A 38 0.61 0.18 0.54
CA ILE A 38 0.74 -0.74 -0.60
C ILE A 38 -0.63 -1.13 -1.13
N GLU A 39 -1.58 -1.45 -0.27
CA GLU A 39 -2.94 -1.78 -0.70
C GLU A 39 -3.59 -0.60 -1.44
N ARG A 40 -3.40 0.62 -0.97
CA ARG A 40 -3.88 1.82 -1.64
C ARG A 40 -3.26 1.97 -3.03
N SER A 41 -1.98 1.62 -3.16
CA SER A 41 -1.29 1.75 -4.45
C SER A 41 -1.85 0.82 -5.52
N LEU A 42 -2.48 -0.29 -5.14
CA LEU A 42 -3.03 -1.23 -6.11
C LEU A 42 -4.10 -0.58 -6.99
N GLU A 43 -4.89 0.33 -6.44
CA GLU A 43 -5.90 1.06 -7.20
C GLU A 43 -5.27 1.88 -8.33
N TYR A 44 -4.12 2.49 -8.07
CA TYR A 44 -3.43 3.31 -9.05
C TYR A 44 -2.68 2.48 -10.08
N LEU A 45 -2.30 1.25 -9.73
CA LEU A 45 -1.59 0.37 -10.67
C LEU A 45 -2.49 -0.06 -11.83
N SER A 46 -3.80 -0.04 -11.64
CA SER A 46 -4.75 -0.31 -12.73
C SER A 46 -4.91 0.88 -13.68
N THR A 47 -4.30 2.01 -13.37
CA THR A 47 -4.31 3.21 -14.21
C THR A 47 -3.01 3.33 -14.99
N HIS A 48 -2.87 4.39 -15.80
CA HIS A 48 -1.64 4.67 -16.54
C HIS A 48 -0.66 5.55 -15.77
N GLU A 49 -0.89 5.78 -14.48
CA GLU A 49 -0.02 6.59 -13.65
C GLU A 49 1.41 6.00 -13.60
N SER A 50 2.42 6.86 -13.56
CA SER A 50 3.80 6.41 -13.40
C SER A 50 4.02 5.83 -12.00
N ILE A 51 4.96 4.92 -11.88
CA ILE A 51 5.31 4.33 -10.60
C ILE A 51 5.77 5.40 -9.62
N SER A 52 6.52 6.40 -10.08
CA SER A 52 6.96 7.52 -9.23
C SER A 52 5.78 8.32 -8.68
N ASN A 53 4.78 8.60 -9.52
CA ASN A 53 3.58 9.32 -9.08
C ASN A 53 2.78 8.49 -8.06
N ILE A 54 2.66 7.20 -8.31
CA ILE A 54 1.95 6.30 -7.38
C ILE A 54 2.65 6.29 -6.03
N ALA A 55 3.97 6.19 -6.01
CA ALA A 55 4.74 6.22 -4.77
C ALA A 55 4.46 7.51 -3.99
N GLY A 56 4.50 8.66 -4.67
CA GLY A 56 4.22 9.94 -4.02
C GLY A 56 2.80 10.05 -3.49
N LYS A 57 1.82 9.61 -4.25
CA LYS A 57 0.41 9.67 -3.87
C LYS A 57 0.09 8.79 -2.66
N THR A 58 0.82 7.70 -2.51
CA THR A 58 0.57 6.73 -1.43
C THR A 58 1.47 6.96 -0.22
N GLY A 59 2.31 8.01 -0.23
CA GLY A 59 3.06 8.43 0.94
C GLY A 59 4.46 7.85 1.07
N PHE A 60 5.01 7.30 -0.01
CA PHE A 60 6.39 6.81 -0.02
C PHE A 60 7.35 7.94 -0.40
N SER A 61 8.55 7.91 0.17
CA SER A 61 9.54 8.97 -0.05
C SER A 61 10.09 8.98 -1.48
N ASP A 62 10.21 7.80 -2.11
CA ASP A 62 10.64 7.69 -3.49
C ASP A 62 10.17 6.36 -4.09
N SER A 63 10.31 6.24 -5.42
CA SER A 63 9.84 5.06 -6.13
C SER A 63 10.68 3.81 -5.85
N ASN A 64 11.97 3.96 -5.55
CA ASN A 64 12.82 2.83 -5.22
C ASN A 64 12.40 2.21 -3.90
N TYR A 65 12.13 3.04 -2.91
CA TYR A 65 11.65 2.57 -1.61
C TYR A 65 10.28 1.90 -1.75
N TYR A 66 9.38 2.53 -2.49
CA TYR A 66 8.07 1.96 -2.78
C TYR A 66 8.19 0.58 -3.41
N SER A 67 9.05 0.44 -4.43
CA SER A 67 9.23 -0.83 -5.13
C SER A 67 9.78 -1.92 -4.21
N LYS A 68 10.69 -1.57 -3.31
CA LYS A 68 11.24 -2.53 -2.33
C LYS A 68 10.16 -3.01 -1.37
N VAL A 69 9.37 -2.10 -0.82
CA VAL A 69 8.31 -2.44 0.11
C VAL A 69 7.24 -3.26 -0.61
N PHE A 70 6.87 -2.86 -1.81
CA PHE A 70 5.89 -3.57 -2.63
C PHE A 70 6.33 -5.01 -2.87
N SER A 71 7.57 -5.21 -3.31
CA SER A 71 8.11 -6.54 -3.60
C SER A 71 8.13 -7.42 -2.35
N LYS A 72 8.45 -6.83 -1.21
CA LYS A 72 8.46 -7.56 0.05
C LYS A 72 7.07 -8.05 0.45
N ILE A 73 6.06 -7.23 0.22
CA ILE A 73 4.68 -7.53 0.63
C ILE A 73 3.96 -8.39 -0.41
N LYS A 74 4.11 -8.08 -1.69
CA LYS A 74 3.36 -8.72 -2.78
C LYS A 74 4.13 -9.81 -3.53
N GLY A 75 5.45 -9.92 -3.33
CA GLY A 75 6.25 -10.94 -3.97
C GLY A 75 6.67 -10.64 -5.40
N CYS A 76 6.31 -9.48 -5.93
CA CYS A 76 6.71 -9.05 -7.27
C CYS A 76 6.80 -7.53 -7.31
N SER A 77 7.44 -6.98 -8.35
CA SER A 77 7.58 -5.54 -8.49
C SER A 77 6.23 -4.90 -8.88
N PRO A 78 6.05 -3.58 -8.62
CA PRO A 78 4.85 -2.89 -9.07
C PRO A 78 4.61 -2.99 -10.58
N ARG A 79 5.68 -2.96 -11.36
CA ARG A 79 5.57 -3.08 -12.83
C ARG A 79 5.08 -4.46 -13.24
N GLU A 80 5.59 -5.51 -12.59
CA GLU A 80 5.15 -6.88 -12.86
C GLU A 80 3.68 -7.06 -12.46
N TYR A 81 3.30 -6.50 -11.33
CA TYR A 81 1.92 -6.56 -10.88
C TYR A 81 0.99 -5.90 -11.89
N ARG A 82 1.36 -4.72 -12.38
CA ARG A 82 0.59 -4.01 -13.41
C ARG A 82 0.47 -4.83 -14.68
N LYS A 83 1.58 -5.43 -15.12
CA LYS A 83 1.60 -6.26 -16.31
C LYS A 83 0.65 -7.46 -16.18
N ASN A 84 0.63 -8.07 -15.01
CA ASN A 84 -0.27 -9.20 -14.74
C ASN A 84 -1.75 -8.76 -14.74
N LEU A 85 -2.05 -7.58 -14.23
CA LEU A 85 -3.40 -7.02 -14.28
C LEU A 85 -3.87 -6.83 -15.72
N ILE A 86 -3.02 -6.24 -16.56
CA ILE A 86 -3.33 -6.02 -17.96
C ILE A 86 -3.57 -7.35 -18.67
N SER A 87 -2.74 -8.36 -18.42
CA SER A 87 -2.90 -9.69 -18.99
C SER A 87 -4.23 -10.32 -18.60
N GLN A 88 -4.66 -10.14 -17.36
CA GLN A 88 -5.94 -10.65 -16.87
C GLN A 88 -7.11 -9.95 -17.56
N GLU A 89 -7.01 -8.64 -17.78
CA GLU A 89 -8.04 -7.88 -18.48
C GLU A 89 -8.17 -8.33 -19.93
N ASP A 90 -7.05 -8.65 -20.58
CA ASP A 90 -7.05 -9.12 -21.96
C ASP A 90 -7.75 -10.47 -22.13
N HIS A 91 -7.88 -11.24 -21.06
CA HIS A 91 -8.55 -12.54 -21.08
C HIS A 91 -10.03 -12.44 -20.69
N ALA A 92 -10.44 -11.27 -20.28
CA ALA A 92 -11.85 -11.04 -19.99
C ALA A 92 -12.58 -10.70 -21.28
#